data_8c578ed87b2ce923e67d309c18bc6d3f
#
_entry.id   8c578ed87b2ce923e67d309c18bc6d3f
#
_cell.length_a   1.000
_cell.length_b   1.000
_cell.length_c   1.000
_cell.angle_alpha   90.00
_cell.angle_beta   90.00
_cell.angle_gamma   90.00
#
_symmetry.space_group_name_H-M   'P 1'
#
loop_
_entity.id
_entity.type
_entity.pdbx_description
1 polymer ?
#
loop_
_entity_poly.entity_id
_entity_poly.type
_entity_poly.pdbx_seq_one_letter_code
_entity_poly.pdbx_strand_id
1 'polypeptide(L)'
;MSPDYAGDQLWIPNIVRAIGQAMVLTPLTSVTTSEIAPQDAAAASGISNMLRNLGGAIGTAVLATVVTKREQFHSNIIGQSVTLGREEVRNRIAQMTDYFMAHGVPDPAAAHQQAIIALGKAVKHQALVMGFSDTFAVIGVVLVIAAFAVALMRKAKAATAAAH
;
A
#
# COMPACT_ATOMS: atom_id res chain seq x y z
N MET A 1 -9.02 -2.08 -6.74
CA MET A 1 -8.60 -3.44 -6.32
C MET A 1 -9.83 -4.18 -5.83
N SER A 2 -10.03 -5.42 -6.28
CA SER A 2 -11.15 -6.26 -5.82
C SER A 2 -10.65 -7.21 -4.73
N PRO A 3 -11.49 -7.62 -3.76
CA PRO A 3 -11.09 -8.54 -2.70
C PRO A 3 -10.76 -9.95 -3.17
N ASP A 4 -11.09 -10.29 -4.41
CA ASP A 4 -10.93 -11.64 -5.00
C ASP A 4 -9.67 -11.77 -5.87
N TYR A 5 -8.66 -10.91 -5.66
CA TYR A 5 -7.41 -10.98 -6.39
C TYR A 5 -6.63 -12.25 -6.00
N ALA A 6 -6.64 -13.25 -6.88
CA ALA A 6 -5.89 -14.50 -6.71
C ALA A 6 -4.42 -14.34 -7.10
N GLY A 7 -3.56 -15.24 -6.62
CA GLY A 7 -2.11 -15.20 -6.86
C GLY A 7 -1.72 -15.12 -8.35
N ASP A 8 -2.50 -15.74 -9.22
CA ASP A 8 -2.26 -15.74 -10.67
C ASP A 8 -2.40 -14.37 -11.33
N GLN A 9 -3.15 -13.45 -10.71
CA GLN A 9 -3.33 -12.08 -11.23
C GLN A 9 -2.20 -11.14 -10.81
N LEU A 10 -1.34 -11.57 -9.88
CA LEU A 10 -0.20 -10.77 -9.38
C LEU A 10 1.07 -10.92 -10.22
N TRP A 11 1.10 -11.84 -11.19
CA TRP A 11 2.29 -12.07 -12.04
C TRP A 11 2.68 -10.83 -12.83
N ILE A 12 1.73 -10.25 -13.56
CA ILE A 12 1.98 -9.06 -14.41
C ILE A 12 2.45 -7.86 -13.57
N PRO A 13 1.76 -7.45 -12.49
CA PRO A 13 2.24 -6.38 -11.61
C PRO A 13 3.63 -6.64 -11.03
N ASN A 14 3.94 -7.89 -10.65
CA ASN A 14 5.26 -8.25 -10.12
C ASN A 14 6.38 -8.17 -11.17
N ILE A 15 6.13 -8.57 -12.41
CA ILE A 15 7.09 -8.44 -13.52
C ILE A 15 7.36 -6.95 -13.80
N VAL A 16 6.31 -6.14 -13.93
CA VAL A 16 6.45 -4.69 -14.14
C VAL A 16 7.22 -4.03 -13.00
N ARG A 17 6.92 -4.41 -11.76
CA ARG A 17 7.66 -3.94 -10.58
C ARG A 17 9.14 -4.32 -10.63
N ALA A 18 9.46 -5.56 -10.97
CA ALA A 18 10.84 -6.05 -11.03
C ALA A 18 11.65 -5.32 -12.11
N ILE A 19 11.07 -5.13 -13.29
CA ILE A 19 11.71 -4.36 -14.38
C ILE A 19 11.92 -2.90 -13.95
N GLY A 20 10.89 -2.25 -13.39
CA GLY A 20 10.99 -0.87 -12.90
C GLY A 20 12.06 -0.72 -11.81
N GLN A 21 12.15 -1.67 -10.90
CA GLN A 21 13.17 -1.68 -9.85
C GLN A 21 14.60 -1.77 -10.42
N ALA A 22 14.84 -2.66 -11.39
CA ALA A 22 16.14 -2.80 -12.03
C ALA A 22 16.54 -1.52 -12.81
N MET A 23 15.60 -0.91 -13.53
CA MET A 23 15.83 0.32 -14.29
C MET A 23 16.16 1.54 -13.40
N VAL A 24 15.71 1.56 -12.15
CA VAL A 24 16.00 2.65 -11.21
C VAL A 24 17.26 2.39 -10.40
N LEU A 25 17.46 1.18 -9.89
CA LEU A 25 18.57 0.88 -8.98
C LEU A 25 19.94 0.93 -9.68
N THR A 26 20.02 0.45 -10.93
CA THR A 26 21.29 0.41 -11.67
C THR A 26 21.85 1.81 -11.95
N PRO A 27 21.12 2.74 -12.56
CA PRO A 27 21.65 4.09 -12.80
C PRO A 27 21.83 4.88 -11.49
N LEU A 28 21.01 4.63 -10.46
CA LEU A 28 21.16 5.29 -9.17
C LEU A 28 22.48 4.93 -8.49
N THR A 29 22.84 3.64 -8.46
CA THR A 29 24.13 3.19 -7.93
C THR A 29 25.28 3.72 -8.75
N SER A 30 25.20 3.73 -10.07
CA SER A 30 26.24 4.27 -10.95
C SER A 30 26.49 5.76 -10.69
N VAL A 31 25.44 6.57 -10.57
CA VAL A 31 25.57 8.02 -10.31
C VAL A 31 26.13 8.30 -8.92
N THR A 32 25.73 7.52 -7.90
CA THR A 32 26.22 7.70 -6.52
C THR A 32 27.71 7.34 -6.35
N THR A 33 28.25 6.46 -7.19
CA THR A 33 29.63 5.99 -7.07
C THR A 33 30.60 6.62 -8.08
N SER A 34 30.10 7.23 -9.16
CA SER A 34 30.93 7.73 -10.26
C SER A 34 31.84 8.92 -9.92
N GLU A 35 31.54 9.67 -8.87
CA GLU A 35 32.30 10.85 -8.45
C GLU A 35 33.17 10.57 -7.19
N ILE A 36 33.21 9.31 -6.71
CA ILE A 36 33.90 8.92 -5.50
C ILE A 36 35.30 8.36 -5.85
N ALA A 37 36.30 8.84 -5.16
CA ALA A 37 37.66 8.31 -5.34
C ALA A 37 37.70 6.81 -5.01
N PRO A 38 38.50 5.99 -5.73
CA PRO A 38 38.51 4.54 -5.52
C PRO A 38 38.85 4.11 -4.09
N GLN A 39 39.63 4.90 -3.37
CA GLN A 39 39.98 4.67 -1.98
C GLN A 39 38.79 4.82 -1.01
N ASP A 40 37.80 5.64 -1.35
CA ASP A 40 36.64 5.94 -0.52
C ASP A 40 35.39 5.13 -0.95
N ALA A 41 35.48 4.37 -2.04
CA ALA A 41 34.37 3.63 -2.62
C ALA A 41 33.72 2.64 -1.64
N ALA A 42 34.53 1.98 -0.79
CA ALA A 42 34.03 1.04 0.21
C ALA A 42 33.19 1.75 1.29
N ALA A 43 33.68 2.87 1.83
CA ALA A 43 33.02 3.68 2.83
C ALA A 43 31.70 4.28 2.27
N ALA A 44 31.75 4.81 1.07
CA ALA A 44 30.58 5.37 0.38
C ALA A 44 29.50 4.32 0.10
N SER A 45 29.91 3.09 -0.28
CA SER A 45 28.99 1.97 -0.47
C SER A 45 28.30 1.58 0.85
N GLY A 46 29.04 1.55 1.97
CA GLY A 46 28.51 1.29 3.30
C GLY A 46 27.47 2.33 3.72
N ILE A 47 27.77 3.62 3.57
CA ILE A 47 26.86 4.73 3.87
C ILE A 47 25.62 4.66 2.98
N SER A 48 25.78 4.39 1.69
CA SER A 48 24.67 4.27 0.74
C SER A 48 23.70 3.14 1.14
N ASN A 49 24.22 1.98 1.54
CA ASN A 49 23.42 0.86 2.02
C ASN A 49 22.71 1.19 3.34
N MET A 50 23.40 1.85 4.27
CA MET A 50 22.80 2.29 5.53
C MET A 50 21.63 3.26 5.28
N LEU A 51 21.81 4.27 4.42
CA LEU A 51 20.76 5.23 4.06
C LEU A 51 19.59 4.56 3.36
N ARG A 52 19.84 3.57 2.48
CA ARG A 52 18.80 2.79 1.82
C ARG A 52 17.97 1.99 2.82
N ASN A 53 18.62 1.32 3.77
CA ASN A 53 17.93 0.54 4.79
C ASN A 53 17.13 1.45 5.73
N LEU A 54 17.70 2.57 6.16
CA LEU A 54 17.01 3.57 6.98
C LEU A 54 15.79 4.15 6.26
N GLY A 55 15.96 4.55 4.99
CA GLY A 55 14.88 5.05 4.15
C GLY A 55 13.77 4.00 3.94
N GLY A 56 14.15 2.73 3.76
CA GLY A 56 13.21 1.62 3.67
C GLY A 56 12.42 1.41 4.95
N ALA A 57 13.09 1.43 6.11
CA ALA A 57 12.45 1.28 7.41
C ALA A 57 11.47 2.42 7.71
N ILE A 58 11.88 3.67 7.48
CA ILE A 58 11.01 4.84 7.63
C ILE A 58 9.83 4.76 6.65
N GLY A 59 10.10 4.45 5.39
CA GLY A 59 9.07 4.33 4.36
C GLY A 59 8.00 3.29 4.70
N THR A 60 8.42 2.10 5.14
CA THR A 60 7.46 1.05 5.54
C THR A 60 6.64 1.44 6.75
N ALA A 61 7.23 2.09 7.76
CA ALA A 61 6.51 2.57 8.94
C ALA A 61 5.47 3.64 8.58
N VAL A 62 5.83 4.59 7.72
CA VAL A 62 4.91 5.64 7.23
C VAL A 62 3.76 5.00 6.45
N LEU A 63 4.06 4.11 5.49
CA LEU A 63 3.04 3.44 4.69
C LEU A 63 2.09 2.58 5.53
N ALA A 64 2.60 1.83 6.51
CA ALA A 64 1.78 1.07 7.45
C ALA A 64 0.82 1.99 8.23
N THR A 65 1.31 3.16 8.67
CA THR A 65 0.49 4.16 9.35
C THR A 65 -0.59 4.72 8.43
N VAL A 66 -0.26 5.03 7.18
CA VAL A 66 -1.21 5.53 6.18
C VAL A 66 -2.30 4.49 5.92
N VAL A 67 -1.94 3.22 5.66
CA VAL A 67 -2.91 2.13 5.46
C VAL A 67 -3.87 2.03 6.64
N THR A 68 -3.34 1.98 7.87
CA THR A 68 -4.15 1.86 9.09
C THR A 68 -5.10 3.05 9.27
N LYS A 69 -4.62 4.28 9.07
CA LYS A 69 -5.45 5.48 9.19
C LYS A 69 -6.53 5.54 8.12
N ARG A 70 -6.21 5.17 6.89
CA ARG A 70 -7.17 5.12 5.77
C ARG A 70 -8.19 4.01 5.94
N GLU A 71 -7.77 2.83 6.41
CA GLU A 71 -8.70 1.75 6.76
C GLU A 71 -9.69 2.20 7.84
N GLN A 72 -9.22 2.81 8.92
CA GLN A 72 -10.08 3.33 9.98
C GLN A 72 -11.06 4.40 9.45
N PHE A 73 -10.60 5.30 8.60
CA PHE A 73 -11.43 6.33 8.00
C PHE A 73 -12.53 5.72 7.13
N HIS A 74 -12.20 4.81 6.22
CA HIS A 74 -13.18 4.14 5.37
C HIS A 74 -14.10 3.22 6.15
N SER A 75 -13.60 2.51 7.16
CA SER A 75 -14.39 1.67 8.05
C SER A 75 -15.45 2.48 8.80
N ASN A 76 -15.10 3.66 9.29
CA ASN A 76 -16.04 4.58 9.95
C ASN A 76 -17.11 5.08 8.99
N ILE A 77 -16.74 5.49 7.76
CA ILE A 77 -17.71 5.95 6.74
C ILE A 77 -18.69 4.83 6.37
N ILE A 78 -18.15 3.65 6.06
CA ILE A 78 -19.00 2.49 5.71
C ILE A 78 -19.86 2.11 6.92
N GLY A 79 -19.29 2.10 8.13
CA GLY A 79 -20.00 1.78 9.37
C GLY A 79 -21.19 2.70 9.66
N GLN A 80 -21.09 3.99 9.33
CA GLN A 80 -22.24 4.91 9.43
C GLN A 80 -23.39 4.53 8.50
N SER A 81 -23.08 3.90 7.38
CA SER A 81 -24.08 3.40 6.42
C SER A 81 -24.61 2.01 6.77
N VAL A 82 -23.86 1.22 7.55
CA VAL A 82 -24.22 -0.14 7.98
C VAL A 82 -24.81 -0.09 9.39
N THR A 83 -25.99 0.49 9.53
CA THR A 83 -26.71 0.55 10.80
C THR A 83 -27.86 -0.43 10.83
N LEU A 84 -28.18 -0.98 12.00
CA LEU A 84 -29.32 -1.89 12.22
C LEU A 84 -30.68 -1.23 11.91
N GLY A 85 -30.72 0.09 11.78
CA GLY A 85 -31.91 0.83 11.37
C GLY A 85 -32.23 0.70 9.88
N ARG A 86 -31.29 0.30 9.05
CA ARG A 86 -31.52 0.10 7.61
C ARG A 86 -32.07 -1.28 7.32
N GLU A 87 -33.14 -1.32 6.51
CA GLU A 87 -33.81 -2.57 6.15
C GLU A 87 -32.85 -3.51 5.38
N GLU A 88 -32.07 -2.99 4.46
CA GLU A 88 -31.08 -3.78 3.69
C GLU A 88 -30.07 -4.48 4.60
N VAL A 89 -29.62 -3.80 5.66
CA VAL A 89 -28.67 -4.36 6.63
C VAL A 89 -29.32 -5.48 7.44
N ARG A 90 -30.56 -5.27 7.90
CA ARG A 90 -31.35 -6.30 8.61
C ARG A 90 -31.57 -7.53 7.74
N ASN A 91 -31.99 -7.31 6.49
CA ASN A 91 -32.23 -8.39 5.54
C ASN A 91 -30.91 -9.17 5.26
N ARG A 92 -29.80 -8.47 5.15
CA ARG A 92 -28.50 -9.11 4.97
C ARG A 92 -28.08 -9.94 6.18
N ILE A 93 -28.29 -9.42 7.40
CA ILE A 93 -28.02 -10.17 8.64
C ILE A 93 -28.92 -11.40 8.72
N ALA A 94 -30.22 -11.28 8.40
CA ALA A 94 -31.15 -12.40 8.39
C ALA A 94 -30.69 -13.50 7.42
N GLN A 95 -30.37 -13.16 6.16
CA GLN A 95 -29.85 -14.11 5.18
C GLN A 95 -28.58 -14.82 5.66
N MET A 96 -27.65 -14.07 6.28
CA MET A 96 -26.42 -14.66 6.83
C MET A 96 -26.72 -15.54 8.05
N THR A 97 -27.69 -15.19 8.86
CA THR A 97 -28.13 -16.03 9.99
C THR A 97 -28.69 -17.36 9.49
N ASP A 98 -29.57 -17.33 8.49
CA ASP A 98 -30.11 -18.53 7.87
C ASP A 98 -29.00 -19.40 7.26
N TYR A 99 -28.05 -18.77 6.61
CA TYR A 99 -26.87 -19.46 6.08
C TYR A 99 -26.07 -20.18 7.16
N PHE A 100 -25.77 -19.52 8.29
CA PHE A 100 -25.02 -20.15 9.38
C PHE A 100 -25.81 -21.26 10.05
N MET A 101 -27.13 -21.11 10.23
CA MET A 101 -27.99 -22.17 10.74
C MET A 101 -27.96 -23.41 9.85
N ALA A 102 -28.00 -23.23 8.52
CA ALA A 102 -27.91 -24.32 7.56
C ALA A 102 -26.53 -25.00 7.51
N HIS A 103 -25.46 -24.30 7.97
CA HIS A 103 -24.08 -24.78 7.86
C HIS A 103 -23.42 -25.07 9.23
N GLY A 104 -24.17 -25.58 10.19
CA GLY A 104 -23.62 -26.16 11.40
C GLY A 104 -23.70 -25.32 12.68
N VAL A 105 -24.44 -24.22 12.67
CA VAL A 105 -24.74 -23.41 13.86
C VAL A 105 -26.25 -23.45 14.13
N PRO A 106 -26.77 -24.53 14.77
CA PRO A 106 -28.21 -24.74 14.91
C PRO A 106 -28.88 -23.75 15.89
N ASP A 107 -28.11 -23.11 16.79
CA ASP A 107 -28.64 -22.09 17.69
C ASP A 107 -28.84 -20.75 16.95
N PRO A 108 -30.11 -20.25 16.88
CA PRO A 108 -30.42 -19.00 16.19
C PRO A 108 -29.70 -17.77 16.77
N ALA A 109 -29.47 -17.74 18.09
CA ALA A 109 -28.79 -16.62 18.74
C ALA A 109 -27.30 -16.60 18.37
N ALA A 110 -26.65 -17.77 18.40
CA ALA A 110 -25.25 -17.89 17.96
C ALA A 110 -25.08 -17.61 16.48
N ALA A 111 -25.98 -18.08 15.61
CA ALA A 111 -25.97 -17.82 14.17
C ALA A 111 -26.14 -16.32 13.88
N HIS A 112 -27.06 -15.63 14.56
CA HIS A 112 -27.24 -14.19 14.44
C HIS A 112 -25.98 -13.40 14.86
N GLN A 113 -25.35 -13.79 15.97
CA GLN A 113 -24.10 -13.16 16.40
C GLN A 113 -22.98 -13.37 15.39
N GLN A 114 -22.85 -14.56 14.81
CA GLN A 114 -21.89 -14.83 13.74
C GLN A 114 -22.17 -14.02 12.48
N ALA A 115 -23.43 -13.81 12.11
CA ALA A 115 -23.81 -12.98 10.98
C ALA A 115 -23.38 -11.52 11.16
N ILE A 116 -23.57 -10.95 12.35
CA ILE A 116 -23.10 -9.59 12.69
C ILE A 116 -21.58 -9.49 12.60
N ILE A 117 -20.87 -10.46 13.18
CA ILE A 117 -19.39 -10.50 13.12
C ILE A 117 -18.90 -10.62 11.67
N ALA A 118 -19.54 -11.46 10.86
CA ALA A 118 -19.16 -11.65 9.46
C ALA A 118 -19.43 -10.38 8.64
N LEU A 119 -20.53 -9.68 8.89
CA LEU A 119 -20.82 -8.40 8.26
C LEU A 119 -19.76 -7.34 8.65
N GLY A 120 -19.40 -7.25 9.92
CA GLY A 120 -18.34 -6.36 10.40
C GLY A 120 -16.97 -6.65 9.76
N LYS A 121 -16.64 -7.94 9.59
CA LYS A 121 -15.43 -8.36 8.89
C LYS A 121 -15.46 -7.96 7.41
N ALA A 122 -16.60 -8.08 6.73
CA ALA A 122 -16.76 -7.67 5.34
C ALA A 122 -16.57 -6.16 5.17
N VAL A 123 -17.13 -5.35 6.07
CA VAL A 123 -16.93 -3.89 6.10
C VAL A 123 -15.45 -3.54 6.27
N LYS A 124 -14.80 -4.17 7.25
CA LYS A 124 -13.37 -3.94 7.52
C LYS A 124 -12.50 -4.36 6.34
N HIS A 125 -12.80 -5.48 5.71
CA HIS A 125 -12.07 -5.94 4.52
C HIS A 125 -12.21 -4.97 3.34
N GLN A 126 -13.42 -4.47 3.09
CA GLN A 126 -13.67 -3.47 2.06
C GLN A 126 -12.93 -2.15 2.36
N ALA A 127 -12.98 -1.70 3.61
CA ALA A 127 -12.26 -0.50 4.06
C ALA A 127 -10.73 -0.65 3.88
N LEU A 128 -10.19 -1.84 4.14
CA LEU A 128 -8.79 -2.15 3.94
C LEU A 128 -8.38 -2.06 2.46
N VAL A 129 -9.19 -2.61 1.55
CA VAL A 129 -8.97 -2.52 0.10
C VAL A 129 -8.93 -1.05 -0.36
N MET A 130 -9.86 -0.23 0.14
CA MET A 130 -9.88 1.22 -0.14
C MET A 130 -8.65 1.92 0.46
N GLY A 131 -8.24 1.57 1.68
CA GLY A 131 -7.04 2.07 2.33
C GLY A 131 -5.75 1.76 1.56
N PHE A 132 -5.64 0.57 1.00
CA PHE A 132 -4.54 0.23 0.10
C PHE A 132 -4.56 1.05 -1.19
N SER A 133 -5.73 1.25 -1.79
CA SER A 133 -5.87 2.08 -3.00
C SER A 133 -5.37 3.51 -2.76
N ASP A 134 -5.77 4.12 -1.64
CA ASP A 134 -5.31 5.45 -1.24
C ASP A 134 -3.80 5.48 -1.00
N THR A 135 -3.26 4.43 -0.40
CA THR A 135 -1.82 4.32 -0.13
C THR A 135 -1.01 4.23 -1.42
N PHE A 136 -1.49 3.50 -2.43
CA PHE A 136 -0.86 3.50 -3.75
C PHE A 136 -0.89 4.88 -4.42
N ALA A 137 -1.97 5.64 -4.26
CA ALA A 137 -2.03 7.02 -4.75
C ALA A 137 -0.98 7.90 -4.07
N VAL A 138 -0.82 7.79 -2.74
CA VAL A 138 0.23 8.51 -2.00
C VAL A 138 1.63 8.15 -2.50
N ILE A 139 1.92 6.85 -2.69
CA ILE A 139 3.21 6.40 -3.26
C ILE A 139 3.41 7.02 -4.64
N GLY A 140 2.39 7.00 -5.50
CA GLY A 140 2.45 7.60 -6.83
C GLY A 140 2.82 9.08 -6.80
N VAL A 141 2.19 9.85 -5.92
CA VAL A 141 2.50 11.28 -5.73
C VAL A 141 3.93 11.48 -5.28
N VAL A 142 4.40 10.71 -4.29
CA VAL A 142 5.79 10.80 -3.79
C VAL A 142 6.80 10.48 -4.89
N LEU A 143 6.53 9.45 -5.71
CA LEU A 143 7.41 9.10 -6.84
C LEU A 143 7.45 10.19 -7.90
N VAL A 144 6.32 10.84 -8.21
CA VAL A 144 6.28 11.98 -9.15
C VAL A 144 7.10 13.16 -8.62
N ILE A 145 6.97 13.48 -7.33
CA ILE A 145 7.76 14.54 -6.68
C ILE A 145 9.24 14.19 -6.74
N ALA A 146 9.62 12.96 -6.43
CA ALA A 146 11.01 12.50 -6.49
C ALA A 146 11.59 12.58 -7.91
N ALA A 147 10.82 12.15 -8.92
CA ALA A 147 11.22 12.24 -10.32
C ALA A 147 11.43 13.69 -10.75
N PHE A 148 10.55 14.60 -10.32
CA PHE A 148 10.66 16.02 -10.61
C PHE A 148 11.90 16.65 -9.95
N ALA A 149 12.19 16.31 -8.70
CA ALA A 149 13.38 16.75 -7.99
C ALA A 149 14.67 16.32 -8.71
N VAL A 150 14.76 15.05 -9.15
CA VAL A 150 15.90 14.55 -9.93
C VAL A 150 16.04 15.26 -11.25
N ALA A 151 14.94 15.55 -11.95
CA ALA A 151 14.97 16.29 -13.22
C ALA A 151 15.51 17.73 -13.05
N LEU A 152 15.13 18.40 -11.96
CA LEU A 152 15.64 19.74 -11.63
C LEU A 152 17.13 19.72 -11.32
N MET A 153 17.62 18.74 -10.56
CA MET A 153 19.04 18.58 -10.24
C MET A 153 19.89 18.37 -11.50
N ARG A 154 19.43 17.54 -12.43
CA ARG A 154 20.10 17.33 -13.73
C ARG A 154 20.21 18.62 -14.54
N LYS A 155 19.16 19.44 -14.56
CA LYS A 155 19.15 20.71 -15.29
C LYS A 155 20.13 21.72 -14.66
N ALA A 156 20.22 21.76 -13.33
CA ALA A 156 21.16 22.62 -12.64
C ALA A 156 22.62 22.24 -12.93
N LYS A 157 22.97 20.94 -12.90
CA LYS A 157 24.31 20.44 -13.23
C LYS A 157 24.72 20.72 -14.68
N ALA A 158 23.79 20.59 -15.63
CA ALA A 158 24.04 20.92 -17.04
C ALA A 158 24.30 22.43 -17.26
N ALA A 159 23.58 23.28 -16.55
CA ALA A 159 23.78 24.74 -16.63
C ALA A 159 25.15 25.16 -16.06
N THR A 160 25.61 24.53 -14.96
CA THR A 160 26.92 24.80 -14.36
C THR A 160 28.06 24.32 -15.25
N ALA A 161 27.92 23.17 -15.93
CA ALA A 161 28.91 22.63 -16.85
C ALA A 161 29.03 23.45 -18.16
N ALA A 162 27.98 24.17 -18.55
CA ALA A 162 28.00 25.04 -19.74
C ALA A 162 28.56 26.46 -19.46
N ALA A 163 28.77 26.79 -18.17
CA ALA A 163 29.30 28.09 -17.74
C ALA A 163 30.82 28.10 -17.50
N HIS A 164 31.49 26.93 -17.66
CA HIS A 164 32.94 26.74 -17.64
C HIS A 164 33.47 26.32 -19.00
#